data_18ecc8194ba67278b967d6f13ffce7ee
#
_entry.id   18ecc8194ba67278b967d6f13ffce7ee
#
_cell.length_a   1.000
_cell.length_b   1.000
_cell.length_c   1.000
_cell.angle_alpha   90.00
_cell.angle_beta   90.00
_cell.angle_gamma   90.00
#
_symmetry.space_group_name_H-M   'P 1'
#
loop_
_entity.id
_entity.type
_entity.pdbx_description
1 polymer ?
#
loop_
_entity_poly.entity_id
_entity_poly.type
_entity_poly.pdbx_seq_one_letter_code
_entity_poly.pdbx_strand_id
1 'polypeptide(L)'
;YADFKHPLSDKWDLRTGLRMEYTHTSGENNGRRLEHIKSYLNVFPTLFLGFNPNDRHAFSLNGTVRLNRPHFGQLSPFASYENQYSIMRGKEDLRAAKRAQLALGYTFLGALNFQLDGGYLWDGITQVIRLDPVTNQGSYTHDNAEKTWTFGLENSFFFNKVSFFQTYISQRLWYSDMKIGPESTSLYGGAGLSYHVSLNNTFFFNRSKTFQGTCSLYYRTPGYDWGFHAGHIFSGGAGLSYTLLQGKLRVAVDVYNLLRNNLRLDVTTPDYQMNVENENSTFYCSLGVTYSFGAPIQGKSERKSAEELRSRM
;
A
#
# COMPACT_ATOMS: atom_id res chain seq x y z
N TYR A 1 25.68 4.09 -4.77
CA TYR A 1 25.10 2.74 -4.81
C TYR A 1 25.91 1.85 -5.76
N ALA A 2 25.87 0.56 -5.53
CA ALA A 2 26.47 -0.46 -6.39
C ALA A 2 25.44 -1.53 -6.66
N ASP A 3 25.21 -1.84 -7.93
CA ASP A 3 24.30 -2.90 -8.38
C ASP A 3 25.11 -3.92 -9.17
N PHE A 4 24.86 -5.17 -8.86
CA PHE A 4 25.45 -6.31 -9.56
C PHE A 4 24.30 -7.15 -10.13
N LYS A 5 24.36 -7.39 -11.44
CA LYS A 5 23.42 -8.25 -12.15
C LYS A 5 24.21 -9.28 -12.93
N HIS A 6 23.95 -10.56 -12.65
CA HIS A 6 24.64 -11.65 -13.30
C HIS A 6 23.68 -12.83 -13.57
N PRO A 7 23.52 -13.24 -14.82
CA PRO A 7 22.88 -14.51 -15.13
C PRO A 7 23.84 -15.63 -14.71
N LEU A 8 23.46 -16.39 -13.69
CA LEU A 8 24.26 -17.53 -13.21
C LEU A 8 24.17 -18.70 -14.19
N SER A 9 23.05 -18.81 -14.93
CA SER A 9 22.82 -19.74 -16.03
C SER A 9 21.59 -19.30 -16.83
N ASP A 10 21.23 -20.03 -17.88
CA ASP A 10 20.00 -19.79 -18.67
C ASP A 10 18.72 -19.84 -17.83
N LYS A 11 18.77 -20.44 -16.63
CA LYS A 11 17.62 -20.61 -15.73
C LYS A 11 17.70 -19.76 -14.48
N TRP A 12 18.85 -19.21 -14.13
CA TRP A 12 19.09 -18.47 -12.90
C TRP A 12 19.54 -17.04 -13.17
N ASP A 13 18.87 -16.07 -12.57
CA ASP A 13 19.19 -14.64 -12.61
C ASP A 13 19.43 -14.14 -11.19
N LEU A 14 20.61 -13.60 -10.92
CA LEU A 14 20.99 -12.98 -9.65
C LEU A 14 21.12 -11.48 -9.85
N ARG A 15 20.47 -10.72 -8.97
CA ARG A 15 20.69 -9.27 -8.84
C ARG A 15 20.88 -8.95 -7.37
N THR A 16 21.94 -8.25 -7.07
CA THR A 16 22.20 -7.77 -5.72
C THR A 16 22.66 -6.33 -5.79
N GLY A 17 22.22 -5.55 -4.84
CA GLY A 17 22.53 -4.13 -4.76
C GLY A 17 22.83 -3.70 -3.34
N LEU A 18 23.68 -2.70 -3.22
CA LEU A 18 24.00 -2.03 -1.97
C LEU A 18 23.92 -0.53 -2.18
N ARG A 19 23.02 0.12 -1.46
CA ARG A 19 22.90 1.57 -1.43
C ARG A 19 23.24 2.08 -0.04
N MET A 20 24.04 3.11 0.03
CA MET A 20 24.40 3.81 1.26
C MET A 20 23.92 5.25 1.18
N GLU A 21 23.31 5.74 2.21
CA GLU A 21 22.83 7.13 2.31
C GLU A 21 23.26 7.75 3.62
N TYR A 22 23.92 8.89 3.52
CA TYR A 22 24.16 9.78 4.64
C TYR A 22 23.07 10.85 4.66
N THR A 23 22.41 11.01 5.78
CA THR A 23 21.37 12.01 5.98
C THR A 23 21.78 12.97 7.07
N HIS A 24 21.70 14.26 6.76
CA HIS A 24 21.84 15.35 7.73
C HIS A 24 20.54 16.15 7.74
N THR A 25 19.93 16.30 8.91
CA THR A 25 18.68 17.04 9.05
C THR A 25 18.94 18.27 9.89
N SER A 26 18.60 19.44 9.35
CA SER A 26 18.58 20.69 10.07
C SER A 26 17.29 21.42 9.75
N GLY A 27 16.76 22.20 10.67
CA GLY A 27 15.55 22.98 10.46
C GLY A 27 15.64 24.31 11.19
N GLU A 28 15.01 25.33 10.60
CA GLU A 28 14.86 26.64 11.19
C GLU A 28 13.47 27.18 10.87
N ASN A 29 12.80 27.74 11.86
CA ASN A 29 11.53 28.40 11.67
C ASN A 29 11.50 29.71 12.45
N ASN A 30 11.28 30.86 11.76
CA ASN A 30 11.28 32.21 12.31
C ASN A 30 12.50 32.51 13.18
N GLY A 31 13.71 32.11 12.75
CA GLY A 31 14.96 32.30 13.45
C GLY A 31 15.22 31.35 14.62
N ARG A 32 14.29 30.44 14.91
CA ARG A 32 14.48 29.37 15.89
C ARG A 32 14.94 28.12 15.19
N ARG A 33 16.16 27.64 15.51
CA ARG A 33 16.66 26.36 15.03
C ARG A 33 15.93 25.21 15.73
N LEU A 34 15.67 24.13 15.00
CA LEU A 34 15.27 22.86 15.58
C LEU A 34 16.41 22.37 16.51
N GLU A 35 16.07 21.97 17.73
CA GLU A 35 17.05 21.57 18.74
C GLU A 35 17.76 20.26 18.40
N HIS A 36 17.13 19.42 17.56
CA HIS A 36 17.63 18.08 17.23
C HIS A 36 18.14 18.00 15.78
N ILE A 37 19.42 18.36 15.60
CA ILE A 37 20.15 18.10 14.35
C ILE A 37 20.59 16.63 14.35
N LYS A 38 20.18 15.87 13.35
CA LYS A 38 20.53 14.44 13.23
C LYS A 38 21.39 14.21 12.01
N SER A 39 22.43 13.42 12.22
CA SER A 39 23.27 12.89 11.15
C SER A 39 23.36 11.39 11.29
N TYR A 40 23.03 10.64 10.26
CA TYR A 40 23.09 9.19 10.29
C TYR A 40 23.37 8.58 8.91
N LEU A 41 24.04 7.43 8.94
CA LEU A 41 24.30 6.60 7.76
C LEU A 41 23.33 5.42 7.76
N ASN A 42 22.73 5.15 6.61
CA ASN A 42 21.92 3.97 6.37
C ASN A 42 22.44 3.16 5.21
N VAL A 43 22.27 1.85 5.32
CA VAL A 43 22.68 0.87 4.31
C VAL A 43 21.45 0.07 3.88
N PHE A 44 21.24 -0.05 2.59
CA PHE A 44 20.07 -0.68 1.97
C PHE A 44 20.55 -1.80 1.04
N PRO A 45 20.68 -3.02 1.56
CA PRO A 45 20.90 -4.18 0.72
C PRO A 45 19.63 -4.56 -0.04
N THR A 46 19.82 -5.03 -1.26
CA THR A 46 18.78 -5.66 -2.08
C THR A 46 19.29 -6.97 -2.63
N LEU A 47 18.44 -7.97 -2.67
CA LEU A 47 18.70 -9.28 -3.24
C LEU A 47 17.50 -9.68 -4.10
N PHE A 48 17.76 -10.12 -5.30
CA PHE A 48 16.81 -10.83 -6.14
C PHE A 48 17.48 -12.07 -6.71
N LEU A 49 16.86 -13.21 -6.53
CA LEU A 49 17.23 -14.46 -7.16
C LEU A 49 16.03 -15.01 -7.91
N GLY A 50 16.15 -15.15 -9.21
CA GLY A 50 15.15 -15.73 -10.09
C GLY A 50 15.56 -17.13 -10.55
N PHE A 51 14.60 -18.05 -10.61
CA PHE A 51 14.80 -19.39 -11.13
C PHE A 51 13.64 -19.78 -12.05
N ASN A 52 13.94 -19.96 -13.33
CA ASN A 52 12.99 -20.33 -14.37
C ASN A 52 13.39 -21.71 -14.94
N PRO A 53 12.97 -22.83 -14.33
CA PRO A 53 13.34 -24.17 -14.81
C PRO A 53 12.82 -24.46 -16.22
N ASN A 54 11.69 -23.86 -16.58
CA ASN A 54 11.04 -23.94 -17.91
C ASN A 54 10.02 -22.80 -18.07
N ASP A 55 9.38 -22.70 -19.23
CA ASP A 55 8.42 -21.63 -19.59
C ASP A 55 7.12 -21.65 -18.76
N ARG A 56 6.87 -22.68 -17.96
CA ARG A 56 5.66 -22.82 -17.16
C ARG A 56 5.85 -22.40 -15.71
N HIS A 57 7.06 -22.49 -15.19
CA HIS A 57 7.35 -22.30 -13.78
C HIS A 57 8.40 -21.21 -13.59
N ALA A 58 8.11 -20.25 -12.76
CA ALA A 58 9.07 -19.25 -12.32
C ALA A 58 9.05 -19.12 -10.80
N PHE A 59 10.23 -19.09 -10.20
CA PHE A 59 10.43 -18.89 -8.77
C PHE A 59 11.25 -17.62 -8.56
N SER A 60 10.99 -16.92 -7.48
CA SER A 60 11.77 -15.75 -7.11
C SER A 60 11.99 -15.66 -5.61
N LEU A 61 13.14 -15.16 -5.22
CA LEU A 61 13.45 -14.74 -3.86
C LEU A 61 13.82 -13.27 -3.91
N ASN A 62 13.14 -12.45 -3.12
CA ASN A 62 13.37 -11.02 -3.01
C ASN A 62 13.68 -10.65 -1.56
N GLY A 63 14.79 -9.95 -1.32
CA GLY A 63 15.15 -9.41 -0.03
C GLY A 63 15.42 -7.91 -0.15
N THR A 64 14.83 -7.10 0.73
CA THR A 64 15.05 -5.64 0.72
C THR A 64 15.06 -5.07 2.12
N VAL A 65 15.85 -4.02 2.32
CA VAL A 65 15.75 -3.12 3.47
C VAL A 65 15.39 -1.74 2.97
N ARG A 66 14.36 -1.13 3.55
CA ARG A 66 13.86 0.20 3.18
C ARG A 66 13.77 1.12 4.39
N LEU A 67 13.81 2.42 4.10
CA LEU A 67 13.69 3.49 5.08
C LEU A 67 12.49 4.35 4.73
N ASN A 68 11.72 4.74 5.75
CA ASN A 68 10.69 5.76 5.67
C ASN A 68 11.05 6.91 6.61
N ARG A 69 11.35 8.08 6.04
CA ARG A 69 11.71 9.27 6.82
C ARG A 69 10.45 9.99 7.30
N PRO A 70 10.50 10.59 8.49
CA PRO A 70 9.42 11.46 8.92
C PRO A 70 9.30 12.66 7.95
N HIS A 71 8.05 13.06 7.68
CA HIS A 71 7.77 14.28 6.95
C HIS A 71 8.08 15.50 7.81
N PHE A 72 8.37 16.64 7.18
CA PHE A 72 8.67 17.88 7.92
C PHE A 72 7.57 18.28 8.90
N GLY A 73 6.29 18.11 8.53
CA GLY A 73 5.17 18.37 9.42
C GLY A 73 5.16 17.48 10.67
N GLN A 74 5.67 16.24 10.58
CA GLN A 74 5.81 15.34 11.72
C GLN A 74 6.96 15.74 12.66
N LEU A 75 7.93 16.46 12.15
CA LEU A 75 9.07 16.98 12.92
C LEU A 75 8.81 18.38 13.49
N SER A 76 7.78 19.10 13.01
CA SER A 76 7.52 20.48 13.41
C SER A 76 7.03 20.56 14.86
N PRO A 77 7.74 21.22 15.77
CA PRO A 77 7.31 21.36 17.17
C PRO A 77 6.16 22.35 17.35
N PHE A 78 5.78 23.05 16.30
CA PHE A 78 4.73 24.06 16.36
C PHE A 78 3.36 23.43 16.41
N ALA A 79 2.54 23.91 17.34
CA ALA A 79 1.17 23.45 17.45
C ALA A 79 0.32 24.02 16.31
N SER A 80 -0.45 23.15 15.67
CA SER A 80 -1.53 23.50 14.75
C SER A 80 -2.86 23.14 15.41
N TYR A 81 -3.76 24.10 15.50
CA TYR A 81 -5.08 23.90 16.09
C TYR A 81 -6.06 23.55 14.98
N GLU A 82 -6.61 22.34 15.01
CA GLU A 82 -7.67 21.95 14.09
C GLU A 82 -9.02 22.48 14.57
N ASN A 83 -9.22 22.50 15.89
CA ASN A 83 -10.38 23.06 16.57
C ASN A 83 -10.00 23.34 18.04
N GLN A 84 -10.96 23.80 18.84
CA GLN A 84 -10.74 24.13 20.27
C GLN A 84 -10.36 22.90 21.14
N TYR A 85 -10.63 21.69 20.68
CA TYR A 85 -10.38 20.44 21.42
C TYR A 85 -9.23 19.62 20.82
N SER A 86 -8.64 20.05 19.72
CA SER A 86 -7.70 19.24 18.95
C SER A 86 -6.48 20.04 18.53
N ILE A 87 -5.32 19.62 19.03
CA ILE A 87 -4.02 20.21 18.71
C ILE A 87 -3.17 19.16 18.02
N MET A 88 -2.58 19.50 16.89
CA MET A 88 -1.56 18.71 16.23
C MET A 88 -0.18 19.32 16.49
N ARG A 89 0.78 18.50 16.90
CA ARG A 89 2.17 18.89 17.09
C ARG A 89 3.09 17.77 16.64
N GLY A 90 4.11 18.10 15.85
CA GLY A 90 5.15 17.15 15.49
C GLY A 90 6.14 16.91 16.64
N LYS A 91 7.01 15.92 16.45
CA LYS A 91 8.06 15.52 17.38
C LYS A 91 9.42 15.61 16.69
N GLU A 92 10.27 16.51 17.14
CA GLU A 92 11.57 16.81 16.50
C GLU A 92 12.54 15.62 16.50
N ASP A 93 12.44 14.74 17.51
CA ASP A 93 13.35 13.63 17.71
C ASP A 93 12.94 12.34 17.00
N LEU A 94 11.95 12.38 16.09
CA LEU A 94 11.55 11.22 15.30
C LEU A 94 12.73 10.67 14.49
N ARG A 95 12.87 9.34 14.56
CA ARG A 95 13.82 8.58 13.74
C ARG A 95 13.14 8.07 12.49
N ALA A 96 13.92 7.80 11.46
CA ALA A 96 13.40 7.15 10.27
C ALA A 96 13.03 5.69 10.58
N ALA A 97 11.81 5.30 10.23
CA ALA A 97 11.35 3.92 10.30
C ALA A 97 12.10 3.06 9.29
N LYS A 98 12.46 1.85 9.68
CA LYS A 98 13.19 0.90 8.82
C LYS A 98 12.38 -0.39 8.70
N ARG A 99 12.38 -0.96 7.49
CA ARG A 99 11.67 -2.21 7.21
C ARG A 99 12.56 -3.16 6.43
N ALA A 100 12.77 -4.35 6.98
CA ALA A 100 13.33 -5.49 6.26
C ALA A 100 12.19 -6.37 5.75
N GLN A 101 12.30 -6.84 4.52
CA GLN A 101 11.33 -7.75 3.90
C GLN A 101 12.04 -8.86 3.14
N LEU A 102 11.48 -10.06 3.21
CA LEU A 102 11.84 -11.21 2.41
C LEU A 102 10.57 -11.77 1.76
N ALA A 103 10.61 -12.09 0.48
CA ALA A 103 9.48 -12.66 -0.24
C ALA A 103 9.94 -13.79 -1.16
N LEU A 104 9.23 -14.90 -1.10
CA LEU A 104 9.33 -16.04 -1.99
C LEU A 104 8.13 -16.02 -2.94
N GLY A 105 8.40 -15.96 -4.23
CA GLY A 105 7.38 -15.97 -5.28
C GLY A 105 7.41 -17.25 -6.10
N TYR A 106 6.24 -17.71 -6.50
CA TYR A 106 6.06 -18.77 -7.47
C TYR A 106 4.98 -18.37 -8.47
N THR A 107 5.29 -18.51 -9.75
CA THR A 107 4.35 -18.24 -10.85
C THR A 107 4.23 -19.48 -11.72
N PHE A 108 3.00 -19.89 -12.01
CA PHE A 108 2.67 -20.99 -12.91
C PHE A 108 1.93 -20.46 -14.14
N LEU A 109 2.47 -20.77 -15.33
CA LEU A 109 1.92 -20.37 -16.64
C LEU A 109 1.64 -18.86 -16.78
N GLY A 110 2.29 -18.00 -15.98
CA GLY A 110 2.02 -16.57 -15.95
C GLY A 110 0.61 -16.19 -15.43
N ALA A 111 -0.18 -17.15 -15.01
CA ALA A 111 -1.59 -16.96 -14.64
C ALA A 111 -1.88 -17.16 -13.16
N LEU A 112 -1.17 -18.06 -12.51
CA LEU A 112 -1.32 -18.37 -11.08
C LEU A 112 -0.05 -17.92 -10.36
N ASN A 113 -0.21 -17.04 -9.39
CA ASN A 113 0.90 -16.52 -8.60
C ASN A 113 0.67 -16.83 -7.12
N PHE A 114 1.74 -17.26 -6.44
CA PHE A 114 1.80 -17.40 -5.00
C PHE A 114 2.99 -16.59 -4.50
N GLN A 115 2.82 -15.91 -3.39
CA GLN A 115 3.88 -15.21 -2.70
C GLN A 115 3.77 -15.47 -1.20
N LEU A 116 4.85 -15.93 -0.61
CA LEU A 116 5.04 -15.97 0.83
C LEU A 116 5.98 -14.83 1.21
N ASP A 117 5.56 -13.95 2.10
CA ASP A 117 6.39 -12.83 2.53
C ASP A 117 6.49 -12.75 4.05
N GLY A 118 7.62 -12.26 4.52
CA GLY A 118 7.87 -11.92 5.89
C GLY A 118 8.54 -10.56 6.00
N GLY A 119 8.22 -9.79 7.03
CA GLY A 119 8.78 -8.47 7.23
C GLY A 119 8.88 -8.08 8.70
N TYR A 120 9.86 -7.24 8.98
CA TYR A 120 10.02 -6.62 10.29
C TYR A 120 10.20 -5.12 10.14
N LEU A 121 9.36 -4.36 10.81
CA LEU A 121 9.41 -2.91 10.94
C LEU A 121 9.97 -2.57 12.31
N TRP A 122 10.94 -1.68 12.36
CA TRP A 122 11.42 -1.08 13.60
C TRP A 122 11.48 0.43 13.48
N ASP A 123 11.38 1.12 14.63
CA ASP A 123 11.25 2.57 14.70
C ASP A 123 10.06 3.09 13.86
N GLY A 124 8.97 2.32 13.76
CA GLY A 124 7.77 2.71 13.03
C GLY A 124 7.21 4.02 13.56
N ILE A 125 6.90 4.94 12.64
CA ILE A 125 6.32 6.25 12.98
C ILE A 125 4.82 6.08 12.99
N THR A 126 4.23 6.19 14.18
CA THR A 126 2.77 6.09 14.34
C THR A 126 2.22 7.36 14.98
N GLN A 127 0.96 7.67 14.67
CA GLN A 127 0.26 8.78 15.31
C GLN A 127 -0.14 8.37 16.72
N VAL A 128 0.12 9.25 17.66
CA VAL A 128 -0.19 9.08 19.09
C VAL A 128 -1.16 10.16 19.49
N ILE A 129 -2.25 9.77 20.14
CA ILE A 129 -3.25 10.68 20.69
C ILE A 129 -3.05 10.70 22.20
N ARG A 130 -2.90 11.90 22.76
CA ARG A 130 -2.86 12.11 24.21
C ARG A 130 -4.03 13.00 24.60
N LEU A 131 -4.84 12.54 25.50
CA LEU A 131 -5.94 13.32 26.05
C LEU A 131 -5.47 14.00 27.33
N ASP A 132 -5.64 15.31 27.39
CA ASP A 132 -5.45 16.04 28.64
C ASP A 132 -6.67 15.78 29.55
N PRO A 133 -6.49 15.15 30.72
CA PRO A 133 -7.62 14.77 31.56
C PRO A 133 -8.33 15.96 32.23
N VAL A 134 -7.71 17.14 32.24
CA VAL A 134 -8.27 18.35 32.85
C VAL A 134 -9.07 19.16 31.85
N THR A 135 -8.53 19.32 30.64
CA THR A 135 -9.13 20.17 29.61
C THR A 135 -9.96 19.38 28.60
N ASN A 136 -9.88 18.03 28.60
CA ASN A 136 -10.40 17.13 27.56
C ASN A 136 -9.88 17.48 26.15
N GLN A 137 -8.72 18.14 26.07
CA GLN A 137 -8.12 18.49 24.81
C GLN A 137 -7.29 17.32 24.28
N GLY A 138 -7.54 16.90 23.05
CA GLY A 138 -6.75 15.90 22.35
C GLY A 138 -5.49 16.49 21.73
N SER A 139 -4.34 15.95 22.06
CA SER A 139 -3.07 16.28 21.42
C SER A 139 -2.65 15.15 20.51
N TYR A 140 -2.57 15.44 19.21
CA TYR A 140 -2.10 14.51 18.19
C TYR A 140 -0.62 14.74 17.93
N THR A 141 0.19 13.70 18.06
CA THR A 141 1.63 13.74 17.76
C THR A 141 2.04 12.46 17.03
N HIS A 142 3.32 12.36 16.68
CA HIS A 142 3.90 11.14 16.12
C HIS A 142 5.01 10.63 17.04
N ASP A 143 5.20 9.31 17.08
CA ASP A 143 6.29 8.69 17.82
C ASP A 143 6.86 7.48 17.09
N ASN A 144 8.12 7.12 17.37
CA ASN A 144 8.75 5.88 16.93
C ASN A 144 8.40 4.72 17.87
N ALA A 145 7.11 4.53 18.08
CA ALA A 145 6.62 3.60 19.08
C ALA A 145 6.49 2.16 18.57
N GLU A 146 6.60 1.96 17.26
CA GLU A 146 6.14 0.73 16.62
C GLU A 146 7.28 -0.23 16.27
N LYS A 147 7.09 -1.51 16.64
CA LYS A 147 7.82 -2.66 16.10
C LYS A 147 6.80 -3.67 15.61
N THR A 148 6.88 -4.06 14.35
CA THR A 148 5.86 -4.94 13.76
C THR A 148 6.50 -6.07 12.99
N TRP A 149 6.12 -7.31 13.34
CA TRP A 149 6.32 -8.47 12.50
C TRP A 149 5.11 -8.65 11.57
N THR A 150 5.39 -8.98 10.33
CA THR A 150 4.34 -9.32 9.37
C THR A 150 4.72 -10.59 8.63
N PHE A 151 3.76 -11.49 8.45
CA PHE A 151 3.89 -12.68 7.60
C PHE A 151 2.66 -12.75 6.72
N GLY A 152 2.86 -12.97 5.42
CA GLY A 152 1.78 -12.97 4.45
C GLY A 152 1.88 -14.12 3.47
N LEU A 153 0.73 -14.65 3.11
CA LEU A 153 0.54 -15.53 1.97
C LEU A 153 -0.41 -14.84 0.99
N GLU A 154 0.08 -14.51 -0.18
CA GLU A 154 -0.70 -13.92 -1.24
C GLU A 154 -0.85 -14.93 -2.39
N ASN A 155 -2.03 -14.97 -2.95
CA ASN A 155 -2.33 -15.74 -4.14
C ASN A 155 -3.10 -14.87 -5.12
N SER A 156 -2.77 -14.97 -6.39
CA SER A 156 -3.59 -14.40 -7.45
C SER A 156 -3.73 -15.34 -8.64
N PHE A 157 -4.88 -15.30 -9.24
CA PHE A 157 -5.22 -16.13 -10.38
C PHE A 157 -5.91 -15.31 -11.46
N PHE A 158 -5.41 -15.41 -12.68
CA PHE A 158 -6.01 -14.81 -13.85
C PHE A 158 -6.46 -15.89 -14.84
N PHE A 159 -7.74 -15.91 -15.13
CA PHE A 159 -8.34 -16.85 -16.08
C PHE A 159 -8.99 -16.10 -17.24
N ASN A 160 -8.61 -16.46 -18.46
CA ASN A 160 -9.10 -15.86 -19.72
C ASN A 160 -9.23 -16.89 -20.85
N LYS A 161 -9.36 -18.18 -20.52
CA LYS A 161 -9.35 -19.25 -21.51
C LYS A 161 -10.66 -19.40 -22.29
N VAL A 162 -11.74 -18.79 -21.80
CA VAL A 162 -13.04 -18.80 -22.49
C VAL A 162 -13.31 -17.43 -23.11
N SER A 163 -13.99 -17.42 -24.26
CA SER A 163 -14.17 -16.19 -25.05
C SER A 163 -15.11 -15.18 -24.41
N PHE A 164 -16.06 -15.66 -23.59
CA PHE A 164 -17.13 -14.84 -23.02
C PHE A 164 -16.85 -14.37 -21.59
N PHE A 165 -15.75 -14.81 -20.98
CA PHE A 165 -15.49 -14.55 -19.56
C PHE A 165 -14.00 -14.43 -19.25
N GLN A 166 -13.68 -13.48 -18.40
CA GLN A 166 -12.37 -13.31 -17.75
C GLN A 166 -12.59 -13.09 -16.25
N THR A 167 -11.72 -13.65 -15.43
CA THR A 167 -11.73 -13.40 -13.99
C THR A 167 -10.31 -13.19 -13.48
N TYR A 168 -10.19 -12.26 -12.54
CA TYR A 168 -9.01 -12.06 -11.73
C TYR A 168 -9.41 -12.18 -10.27
N ILE A 169 -8.80 -13.11 -9.58
CA ILE A 169 -8.97 -13.33 -8.14
C ILE A 169 -7.64 -13.00 -7.48
N SER A 170 -7.68 -12.17 -6.45
CA SER A 170 -6.53 -11.89 -5.58
C SER A 170 -6.97 -12.09 -4.15
N GLN A 171 -6.16 -12.77 -3.38
CA GLN A 171 -6.41 -13.04 -1.96
C GLN A 171 -5.12 -12.98 -1.18
N ARG A 172 -5.20 -12.49 0.05
CA ARG A 172 -4.08 -12.41 0.96
C ARG A 172 -4.51 -12.77 2.36
N LEU A 173 -3.79 -13.69 2.94
CA LEU A 173 -3.83 -14.01 4.36
C LEU A 173 -2.57 -13.43 4.99
N TRP A 174 -2.70 -12.61 6.04
CA TRP A 174 -1.52 -12.09 6.72
C TRP A 174 -1.72 -12.06 8.23
N TYR A 175 -0.65 -12.33 8.91
CA TYR A 175 -0.51 -12.15 10.35
C TYR A 175 0.36 -10.92 10.60
N SER A 176 -0.05 -10.09 11.54
CA SER A 176 0.76 -8.99 12.05
C SER A 176 0.81 -9.04 13.57
N ASP A 177 1.99 -8.82 14.12
CA ASP A 177 2.21 -8.62 15.56
C ASP A 177 2.86 -7.26 15.74
N MET A 178 2.04 -6.29 16.12
CA MET A 178 2.44 -4.91 16.35
C MET A 178 2.66 -4.68 17.83
N LYS A 179 3.86 -4.24 18.19
CA LYS A 179 4.21 -3.82 19.55
C LYS A 179 4.41 -2.32 19.55
N ILE A 180 3.74 -1.64 20.45
CA ILE A 180 3.87 -0.21 20.66
C ILE A 180 4.58 0.02 21.98
N GLY A 181 5.56 0.95 21.99
CA GLY A 181 6.38 1.24 23.15
C GLY A 181 5.58 1.87 24.30
N PRO A 182 6.07 1.75 25.53
CA PRO A 182 5.36 2.18 26.74
C PRO A 182 5.13 3.70 26.83
N GLU A 183 5.82 4.49 26.01
CA GLU A 183 5.63 5.93 25.97
C GLU A 183 4.36 6.37 25.24
N SER A 184 3.72 5.44 24.53
CA SER A 184 2.46 5.66 23.83
C SER A 184 1.31 5.18 24.72
N THR A 185 0.68 6.10 25.42
CA THR A 185 -0.51 5.79 26.27
C THR A 185 -1.79 5.59 25.44
N SER A 186 -1.75 5.84 24.14
CA SER A 186 -2.94 5.97 23.32
C SER A 186 -3.12 4.91 22.24
N LEU A 187 -2.14 4.04 22.01
CA LEU A 187 -2.26 2.96 21.04
C LEU A 187 -1.81 1.65 21.67
N TYR A 188 -2.59 0.61 21.47
CA TYR A 188 -2.21 -0.73 21.85
C TYR A 188 -1.65 -1.45 20.64
N GLY A 189 -0.50 -2.08 20.85
CA GLY A 189 -0.06 -3.13 19.97
C GLY A 189 -1.10 -4.26 19.99
N GLY A 190 -1.18 -4.97 18.90
CA GLY A 190 -2.04 -6.13 18.79
C GLY A 190 -1.46 -7.12 17.80
N ALA A 191 -1.83 -8.36 18.00
CA ALA A 191 -1.50 -9.43 17.09
C ALA A 191 -2.78 -10.01 16.50
N GLY A 192 -2.78 -10.27 15.22
CA GLY A 192 -3.97 -10.82 14.58
C GLY A 192 -3.72 -11.34 13.17
N LEU A 193 -4.61 -12.25 12.80
CA LEU A 193 -4.70 -12.78 11.45
C LEU A 193 -5.79 -12.02 10.70
N SER A 194 -5.49 -11.58 9.50
CA SER A 194 -6.43 -10.92 8.62
C SER A 194 -6.42 -11.57 7.24
N TYR A 195 -7.55 -11.54 6.58
CA TYR A 195 -7.71 -12.09 5.23
C TYR A 195 -8.47 -11.10 4.37
N HIS A 196 -8.05 -10.93 3.13
CA HIS A 196 -8.87 -10.27 2.13
C HIS A 196 -8.95 -11.08 0.84
N VAL A 197 -10.04 -10.88 0.12
CA VAL A 197 -10.24 -11.40 -1.22
C VAL A 197 -10.85 -10.33 -2.10
N SER A 198 -10.32 -10.23 -3.31
CA SER A 198 -10.85 -9.39 -4.39
C SER A 198 -11.14 -10.24 -5.60
N LEU A 199 -12.32 -10.08 -6.14
CA LEU A 199 -12.80 -10.77 -7.34
C LEU A 199 -13.20 -9.73 -8.36
N ASN A 200 -12.61 -9.81 -9.55
CA ASN A 200 -12.92 -8.94 -10.67
C ASN A 200 -13.27 -9.79 -11.89
N ASN A 201 -14.48 -9.67 -12.36
CA ASN A 201 -15.00 -10.41 -13.49
C ASN A 201 -15.30 -9.50 -14.66
N THR A 202 -15.02 -9.95 -15.87
CA THR A 202 -15.46 -9.31 -17.11
C THR A 202 -16.20 -10.33 -17.96
N PHE A 203 -17.40 -10.00 -18.35
CA PHE A 203 -18.26 -10.79 -19.22
C PHE A 203 -18.30 -10.14 -20.59
N PHE A 204 -18.08 -10.93 -21.65
CA PHE A 204 -18.18 -10.46 -23.03
C PHE A 204 -19.47 -11.02 -23.60
N PHE A 205 -20.44 -10.14 -23.86
CA PHE A 205 -21.78 -10.53 -24.32
C PHE A 205 -21.86 -10.74 -25.84
N ASN A 206 -20.81 -10.35 -26.56
CA ASN A 206 -20.70 -10.59 -28.00
C ASN A 206 -19.30 -11.03 -28.41
N ARG A 207 -19.19 -11.65 -29.60
CA ARG A 207 -17.92 -12.18 -30.15
C ARG A 207 -16.88 -11.09 -30.40
N SER A 208 -17.32 -9.89 -30.77
CA SER A 208 -16.42 -8.74 -30.99
C SER A 208 -15.93 -8.10 -29.71
N LYS A 209 -16.40 -8.59 -28.54
CA LYS A 209 -16.08 -8.07 -27.21
C LYS A 209 -16.35 -6.56 -27.04
N THR A 210 -17.25 -6.03 -27.84
CA THR A 210 -17.66 -4.63 -27.79
C THR A 210 -18.71 -4.36 -26.73
N PHE A 211 -19.50 -5.36 -26.34
CA PHE A 211 -20.45 -5.29 -25.25
C PHE A 211 -19.93 -6.11 -24.05
N GLN A 212 -19.67 -5.43 -22.94
CA GLN A 212 -19.02 -6.01 -21.78
C GLN A 212 -19.79 -5.67 -20.50
N GLY A 213 -19.83 -6.62 -19.61
CA GLY A 213 -20.25 -6.43 -18.22
C GLY A 213 -19.08 -6.64 -17.28
N THR A 214 -19.01 -5.88 -16.22
CA THR A 214 -18.03 -6.05 -15.15
C THR A 214 -18.72 -6.28 -13.82
N CYS A 215 -18.10 -7.07 -12.95
CA CYS A 215 -18.54 -7.27 -11.57
C CYS A 215 -17.31 -7.37 -10.69
N SER A 216 -17.26 -6.54 -9.66
CA SER A 216 -16.19 -6.55 -8.67
C SER A 216 -16.75 -6.82 -7.29
N LEU A 217 -16.06 -7.64 -6.51
CA LEU A 217 -16.36 -7.92 -5.12
C LEU A 217 -15.07 -7.81 -4.32
N TYR A 218 -15.14 -7.23 -3.15
CA TYR A 218 -14.06 -7.13 -2.18
C TYR A 218 -14.58 -7.47 -0.80
N TYR A 219 -13.84 -8.30 -0.10
CA TYR A 219 -14.10 -8.61 1.30
C TYR A 219 -12.79 -8.64 2.09
N ARG A 220 -12.80 -8.08 3.31
CA ARG A 220 -11.73 -8.15 4.29
C ARG A 220 -12.32 -8.54 5.65
N THR A 221 -11.68 -9.48 6.33
CA THR A 221 -12.01 -9.85 7.71
C THR A 221 -11.66 -8.71 8.68
N PRO A 222 -12.27 -8.68 9.87
CA PRO A 222 -11.77 -7.86 10.96
C PRO A 222 -10.31 -8.16 11.26
N GLY A 223 -9.59 -7.17 11.77
CA GLY A 223 -8.19 -7.34 12.13
C GLY A 223 -7.57 -6.07 12.68
N TYR A 224 -6.36 -6.22 13.18
CA TYR A 224 -5.56 -5.08 13.61
C TYR A 224 -4.88 -4.42 12.41
N ASP A 225 -5.05 -3.13 12.27
CA ASP A 225 -4.47 -2.31 11.24
C ASP A 225 -4.06 -0.97 11.86
N TRP A 226 -2.77 -0.63 11.76
CA TRP A 226 -2.20 0.62 12.28
C TRP A 226 -2.53 0.96 13.74
N GLY A 227 -2.61 -0.06 14.60
CA GLY A 227 -2.93 0.13 16.02
C GLY A 227 -4.41 0.23 16.35
N PHE A 228 -5.29 0.03 15.37
CA PHE A 228 -6.74 0.00 15.54
C PHE A 228 -7.30 -1.38 15.24
N HIS A 229 -8.36 -1.76 15.93
CA HIS A 229 -9.15 -2.92 15.53
C HIS A 229 -10.17 -2.46 14.48
N ALA A 230 -9.93 -2.83 13.21
CA ALA A 230 -10.83 -2.56 12.13
C ALA A 230 -11.88 -3.67 12.00
N GLY A 231 -13.14 -3.31 11.81
CA GLY A 231 -14.21 -4.22 11.49
C GLY A 231 -14.05 -4.83 10.08
N HIS A 232 -14.98 -5.69 9.69
CA HIS A 232 -14.99 -6.21 8.33
C HIS A 232 -15.29 -5.13 7.30
N ILE A 233 -14.72 -5.29 6.11
CA ILE A 233 -15.01 -4.44 4.97
C ILE A 233 -15.57 -5.30 3.86
N PHE A 234 -16.69 -4.89 3.32
CA PHE A 234 -17.31 -5.52 2.16
C PHE A 234 -17.72 -4.45 1.16
N SER A 235 -17.36 -4.64 -0.10
CA SER A 235 -17.80 -3.75 -1.17
C SER A 235 -17.99 -4.53 -2.46
N GLY A 236 -18.91 -4.06 -3.29
CA GLY A 236 -19.16 -4.62 -4.60
C GLY A 236 -19.65 -3.56 -5.58
N GLY A 237 -19.31 -3.77 -6.83
CA GLY A 237 -19.72 -2.91 -7.93
C GLY A 237 -20.00 -3.70 -9.19
N ALA A 238 -20.72 -3.10 -10.11
CA ALA A 238 -21.02 -3.66 -11.42
C ALA A 238 -21.00 -2.58 -12.49
N GLY A 239 -20.67 -2.95 -13.71
CA GLY A 239 -20.65 -2.01 -14.83
C GLY A 239 -21.10 -2.67 -16.14
N LEU A 240 -21.59 -1.85 -17.04
CA LEU A 240 -21.86 -2.22 -18.43
C LEU A 240 -21.18 -1.23 -19.34
N SER A 241 -20.53 -1.71 -20.37
CA SER A 241 -19.93 -0.83 -21.37
C SER A 241 -20.16 -1.34 -22.79
N TYR A 242 -20.37 -0.39 -23.68
CA TYR A 242 -20.53 -0.66 -25.10
C TYR A 242 -19.56 0.19 -25.93
N THR A 243 -18.81 -0.47 -26.82
CA THR A 243 -17.84 0.17 -27.69
C THR A 243 -18.38 0.19 -29.11
N LEU A 244 -18.46 1.38 -29.67
CA LEU A 244 -19.04 1.70 -30.95
C LEU A 244 -18.01 2.29 -31.91
N LEU A 245 -18.41 2.56 -33.18
CA LEU A 245 -17.60 3.26 -34.18
C LEU A 245 -16.19 2.64 -34.33
N GLN A 246 -16.13 1.32 -34.47
CA GLN A 246 -14.88 0.58 -34.64
C GLN A 246 -13.84 0.86 -33.50
N GLY A 247 -14.33 0.98 -32.28
CA GLY A 247 -13.48 1.21 -31.10
C GLY A 247 -13.29 2.69 -30.72
N LYS A 248 -13.83 3.62 -31.51
CA LYS A 248 -13.64 5.05 -31.27
C LYS A 248 -14.55 5.63 -30.19
N LEU A 249 -15.74 5.09 -30.00
CA LEU A 249 -16.70 5.57 -29.00
C LEU A 249 -16.97 4.47 -27.97
N ARG A 250 -16.72 4.75 -26.71
CA ARG A 250 -17.09 3.88 -25.58
C ARG A 250 -18.10 4.61 -24.71
N VAL A 251 -19.20 3.94 -24.40
CA VAL A 251 -20.18 4.36 -23.42
C VAL A 251 -20.16 3.34 -22.28
N ALA A 252 -20.06 3.78 -21.04
CA ALA A 252 -20.02 2.94 -19.88
C ALA A 252 -20.92 3.48 -18.77
N VAL A 253 -21.62 2.58 -18.10
CA VAL A 253 -22.35 2.84 -16.85
C VAL A 253 -21.74 1.95 -15.79
N ASP A 254 -21.27 2.56 -14.72
CA ASP A 254 -20.66 1.86 -13.59
C ASP A 254 -21.41 2.22 -12.32
N VAL A 255 -21.68 1.20 -11.50
CA VAL A 255 -22.29 1.32 -10.19
C VAL A 255 -21.30 0.86 -9.15
N TYR A 256 -20.99 1.74 -8.21
CA TYR A 256 -20.03 1.52 -7.16
C TYR A 256 -20.72 1.40 -5.82
N ASN A 257 -20.11 0.62 -4.94
CA ASN A 257 -20.62 0.38 -3.58
C ASN A 257 -22.09 -0.12 -3.57
N LEU A 258 -22.42 -0.96 -4.58
CA LEU A 258 -23.72 -1.62 -4.67
C LEU A 258 -23.97 -2.49 -3.44
N LEU A 259 -22.92 -3.19 -3.00
CA LEU A 259 -22.85 -3.93 -1.75
C LEU A 259 -21.78 -3.26 -0.89
N ARG A 260 -22.12 -2.86 0.33
CA ARG A 260 -21.20 -2.11 1.19
C ARG A 260 -21.55 -2.31 2.66
N ASN A 261 -20.56 -2.07 3.49
CA ASN A 261 -20.77 -1.81 4.92
C ASN A 261 -19.94 -0.59 5.36
N ASN A 262 -20.34 0.01 6.46
CA ASN A 262 -19.56 1.08 7.07
C ASN A 262 -18.29 0.51 7.70
N LEU A 263 -17.19 1.22 7.58
CA LEU A 263 -15.95 0.87 8.28
C LEU A 263 -16.10 1.28 9.74
N ARG A 264 -15.95 0.30 10.64
CA ARG A 264 -15.86 0.55 12.08
C ARG A 264 -14.41 0.40 12.52
N LEU A 265 -13.95 1.38 13.28
CA LEU A 265 -12.65 1.37 13.94
C LEU A 265 -12.89 1.50 15.44
N ASP A 266 -12.46 0.52 16.19
CA ASP A 266 -12.56 0.51 17.63
C ASP A 266 -11.16 0.74 18.21
N VAL A 267 -11.02 1.79 19.00
CA VAL A 267 -9.82 2.13 19.73
C VAL A 267 -10.13 2.02 21.21
N THR A 268 -9.44 1.12 21.90
CA THR A 268 -9.54 1.00 23.34
C THR A 268 -8.19 1.26 23.96
N THR A 269 -8.11 2.23 24.84
CA THR A 269 -6.91 2.59 25.59
C THR A 269 -7.22 2.54 27.09
N PRO A 270 -6.24 2.57 28.02
CA PRO A 270 -6.53 2.68 29.44
C PRO A 270 -7.38 3.91 29.77
N ASP A 271 -7.19 4.99 29.01
CA ASP A 271 -7.71 6.30 29.36
C ASP A 271 -9.02 6.62 28.63
N TYR A 272 -9.30 5.96 27.49
CA TYR A 272 -10.51 6.22 26.72
C TYR A 272 -10.87 5.08 25.77
N GLN A 273 -12.14 5.04 25.38
CA GLN A 273 -12.63 4.23 24.26
C GLN A 273 -13.16 5.15 23.19
N MET A 274 -12.79 4.89 21.93
CA MET A 274 -13.26 5.63 20.78
C MET A 274 -13.76 4.67 19.72
N ASN A 275 -15.00 4.84 19.31
CA ASN A 275 -15.59 4.12 18.20
C ASN A 275 -15.76 5.10 17.05
N VAL A 276 -15.12 4.81 15.94
CA VAL A 276 -15.26 5.61 14.72
C VAL A 276 -16.02 4.79 13.70
N GLU A 277 -17.14 5.31 13.27
CA GLU A 277 -17.88 4.76 12.13
C GLU A 277 -17.70 5.70 10.94
N ASN A 278 -17.11 5.16 9.87
CA ASN A 278 -16.87 5.92 8.67
C ASN A 278 -17.85 5.49 7.58
N GLU A 279 -18.75 6.37 7.21
CA GLU A 279 -19.77 6.17 6.18
C GLU A 279 -19.28 6.49 4.76
N ASN A 280 -17.97 6.47 4.52
CA ASN A 280 -17.34 6.81 3.21
C ASN A 280 -17.79 5.93 2.03
N SER A 281 -18.60 4.93 2.27
CA SER A 281 -19.08 4.02 1.23
C SER A 281 -20.38 4.50 0.59
N THR A 282 -20.40 5.70 0.03
CA THR A 282 -21.57 6.21 -0.66
C THR A 282 -21.82 5.44 -1.96
N PHE A 283 -23.05 4.92 -2.10
CA PHE A 283 -23.51 4.41 -3.40
C PHE A 283 -23.47 5.53 -4.43
N TYR A 284 -22.86 5.28 -5.56
CA TYR A 284 -22.90 6.19 -6.69
C TYR A 284 -22.88 5.45 -8.02
N CYS A 285 -23.49 6.09 -9.01
CA CYS A 285 -23.51 5.63 -10.39
C CYS A 285 -22.80 6.65 -11.25
N SER A 286 -21.98 6.17 -12.18
CA SER A 286 -21.31 7.03 -13.15
C SER A 286 -21.71 6.64 -14.59
N LEU A 287 -21.87 7.64 -15.44
CA LEU A 287 -22.01 7.50 -16.88
C LEU A 287 -20.75 8.09 -17.53
N GLY A 288 -19.99 7.26 -18.23
CA GLY A 288 -18.79 7.65 -18.94
C GLY A 288 -19.00 7.57 -20.45
N VAL A 289 -18.63 8.63 -21.17
CA VAL A 289 -18.59 8.63 -22.63
C VAL A 289 -17.17 9.01 -23.06
N THR A 290 -16.50 8.10 -23.75
CA THR A 290 -15.12 8.31 -24.22
C THR A 290 -15.11 8.24 -25.74
N TYR A 291 -14.66 9.30 -26.39
CA TYR A 291 -14.44 9.33 -27.83
C TYR A 291 -12.96 9.51 -28.13
N SER A 292 -12.39 8.55 -28.86
CA SER A 292 -10.98 8.55 -29.27
C SER A 292 -10.90 9.08 -30.70
N PHE A 293 -10.20 10.20 -30.90
CA PHE A 293 -9.98 10.81 -32.20
C PHE A 293 -8.47 10.89 -32.50
N GLY A 294 -8.15 10.96 -33.81
CA GLY A 294 -6.76 10.96 -34.28
C GLY A 294 -6.25 9.55 -34.66
N ALA A 295 -5.12 9.53 -35.32
CA ALA A 295 -4.38 8.29 -35.57
C ALA A 295 -3.61 7.86 -34.32
N PRO A 296 -3.43 6.53 -34.07
CA PRO A 296 -2.57 6.09 -33.00
C PRO A 296 -1.17 6.66 -33.25
N ILE A 297 -0.69 7.47 -32.33
CA ILE A 297 0.68 7.96 -32.37
C ILE A 297 1.57 6.73 -32.18
N GLN A 298 2.18 6.25 -33.25
CA GLN A 298 3.32 5.34 -33.14
C GLN A 298 4.49 6.14 -32.56
N GLY A 299 4.45 6.32 -31.25
CA GLY A 299 5.55 6.91 -30.53
C GLY A 299 6.75 5.98 -30.67
N LYS A 300 7.72 6.36 -31.51
CA LYS A 300 9.08 5.88 -31.32
C LYS A 300 9.39 6.12 -29.85
N SER A 301 9.78 5.07 -29.17
CA SER A 301 10.16 5.09 -27.76
C SER A 301 11.36 6.03 -27.52
N GLU A 302 11.11 7.33 -27.43
CA GLU A 302 12.08 8.31 -26.92
C GLU A 302 12.11 8.42 -25.40
N ARG A 303 11.49 7.47 -24.70
CA ARG A 303 11.49 7.45 -23.23
C ARG A 303 12.83 7.18 -22.57
N LYS A 304 13.85 6.79 -23.34
CA LYS A 304 15.18 6.54 -22.78
C LYS A 304 15.84 7.80 -22.19
N SER A 305 15.60 9.00 -22.74
CA SER A 305 16.22 10.22 -22.23
C SER A 305 15.61 10.75 -20.93
N ALA A 306 14.30 10.58 -20.74
CA ALA A 306 13.62 11.04 -19.52
C ALA A 306 13.86 10.10 -18.33
N GLU A 307 13.98 8.80 -18.54
CA GLU A 307 14.40 7.83 -17.51
C GLU A 307 15.87 8.03 -17.13
N GLU A 308 16.74 8.31 -18.09
CA GLU A 308 18.15 8.58 -17.85
C GLU A 308 18.39 9.88 -17.08
N LEU A 309 17.56 10.89 -17.28
CA LEU A 309 17.58 12.14 -16.50
C LEU A 309 17.01 11.96 -15.08
N ARG A 310 15.94 11.16 -14.92
CA ARG A 310 15.38 10.84 -13.59
C ARG A 310 16.26 9.92 -12.76
N SER A 311 17.10 9.11 -13.39
CA SER A 311 18.07 8.27 -12.68
C SER A 311 19.31 9.04 -12.20
N ARG A 312 19.48 10.29 -12.63
CA ARG A 312 20.58 11.18 -12.23
C ARG A 312 20.18 12.25 -11.20
N MET A 313 18.91 12.33 -10.86
CA MET A 313 18.36 13.13 -9.74
C MET A 313 18.04 12.21 -8.54
#